data_852fa17d31ed1d8bf65fce835f99cbba
#
_entry.id   852fa17d31ed1d8bf65fce835f99cbba
#
_cell.length_a   1.000
_cell.length_b   1.000
_cell.length_c   1.000
_cell.angle_alpha   90.00
_cell.angle_beta   90.00
_cell.angle_gamma   90.00
#
_symmetry.space_group_name_H-M   'P 1'
#
loop_
_entity.id
_entity.type
_entity.pdbx_description
1 polymer ?
#
loop_
_entity_poly.entity_id
_entity_poly.type
_entity_poly.pdbx_seq_one_letter_code
_entity_poly.pdbx_strand_id
1 'polypeptide(L)'
;MKWLLALLLVGAGVAGGYMLFSRGGLVEQVTEARVEQALLANGLPAPMAECMAPRLTDRLSIAQLQKLERFAPQDGESAVPTSTGQALARLRRVDDREAIETVVSVAGGCGFDLMLQRL
;
A
#
# COMPACT_ATOMS: atom_id res chain seq x y z
N MET A 1 -32.58 -17.03 29.82
CA MET A 1 -31.96 -17.76 28.71
C MET A 1 -31.73 -16.92 27.47
N LYS A 2 -32.68 -16.10 27.04
CA LYS A 2 -32.50 -15.21 25.88
C LYS A 2 -31.35 -14.22 26.06
N TRP A 3 -31.13 -13.75 27.25
CA TRP A 3 -30.07 -12.81 27.59
C TRP A 3 -28.68 -13.42 27.50
N LEU A 4 -28.54 -14.70 27.88
CA LEU A 4 -27.25 -15.44 27.77
C LEU A 4 -26.88 -15.69 26.32
N LEU A 5 -27.84 -15.99 25.45
CA LEU A 5 -27.61 -16.16 24.03
C LEU A 5 -27.16 -14.84 23.36
N ALA A 6 -27.82 -13.74 23.72
CA ALA A 6 -27.47 -12.41 23.22
C ALA A 6 -26.03 -12.01 23.63
N LEU A 7 -25.68 -12.26 24.90
CA LEU A 7 -24.32 -12.00 25.40
C LEU A 7 -23.28 -12.87 24.71
N LEU A 8 -23.58 -14.15 24.45
CA LEU A 8 -22.68 -15.05 23.73
C LEU A 8 -22.46 -14.59 22.28
N LEU A 9 -23.50 -14.15 21.59
CA LEU A 9 -23.41 -13.66 20.22
C LEU A 9 -22.61 -12.37 20.13
N VAL A 10 -22.82 -11.44 21.06
CA VAL A 10 -22.05 -10.19 21.13
C VAL A 10 -20.57 -10.50 21.44
N GLY A 11 -20.32 -11.39 22.41
CA GLY A 11 -18.95 -11.80 22.74
C GLY A 11 -18.25 -12.46 21.58
N ALA A 12 -18.92 -13.35 20.85
CA ALA A 12 -18.36 -13.99 19.67
C ALA A 12 -18.07 -12.98 18.55
N GLY A 13 -18.97 -12.02 18.33
CA GLY A 13 -18.79 -10.96 17.35
C GLY A 13 -17.60 -10.06 17.66
N VAL A 14 -17.46 -9.65 18.93
CA VAL A 14 -16.33 -8.82 19.39
C VAL A 14 -15.01 -9.60 19.30
N ALA A 15 -14.98 -10.84 19.76
CA ALA A 15 -13.78 -11.68 19.69
C ALA A 15 -13.37 -11.95 18.24
N GLY A 16 -14.32 -12.26 17.36
CA GLY A 16 -14.06 -12.47 15.94
C GLY A 16 -13.54 -11.22 15.25
N GLY A 17 -14.16 -10.07 15.51
CA GLY A 17 -13.73 -8.78 15.00
C GLY A 17 -12.35 -8.39 15.51
N TYR A 18 -12.07 -8.59 16.79
CA TYR A 18 -10.76 -8.32 17.38
C TYR A 18 -9.67 -9.19 16.74
N MET A 19 -9.92 -10.47 16.54
CA MET A 19 -8.96 -11.36 15.88
C MET A 19 -8.67 -10.98 14.44
N LEU A 20 -9.69 -10.58 13.69
CA LEU A 20 -9.53 -10.12 12.31
C LEU A 20 -8.70 -8.83 12.23
N PHE A 21 -8.93 -7.89 13.14
CA PHE A 21 -8.21 -6.62 13.18
C PHE A 21 -6.80 -6.73 13.76
N SER A 22 -6.60 -7.53 14.81
CA SER A 22 -5.31 -7.60 15.51
C SER A 22 -4.26 -8.41 14.78
N ARG A 23 -4.66 -9.34 13.93
CA ARG A 23 -3.73 -10.15 13.14
C ARG A 23 -3.50 -9.64 11.71
N GLY A 24 -3.96 -8.44 11.41
CA GLY A 24 -3.75 -7.82 10.12
C GLY A 24 -4.47 -8.50 8.96
N GLY A 25 -5.42 -9.41 9.22
CA GLY A 25 -6.01 -10.24 8.19
C GLY A 25 -6.72 -9.44 7.09
N LEU A 26 -7.95 -8.96 7.36
CA LEU A 26 -8.77 -8.28 6.37
C LEU A 26 -8.27 -6.86 6.06
N VAL A 27 -7.89 -6.10 7.09
CA VAL A 27 -7.42 -4.72 6.94
C VAL A 27 -6.12 -4.68 6.15
N GLU A 28 -5.19 -5.59 6.44
CA GLU A 28 -3.92 -5.68 5.73
C GLU A 28 -4.11 -6.08 4.28
N GLN A 29 -4.98 -7.05 3.98
CA GLN A 29 -5.29 -7.46 2.62
C GLN A 29 -5.96 -6.34 1.81
N VAL A 30 -6.90 -5.61 2.41
CA VAL A 30 -7.55 -4.46 1.77
C VAL A 30 -6.54 -3.34 1.50
N THR A 31 -5.66 -3.06 2.45
CA THR A 31 -4.61 -2.05 2.29
C THR A 31 -3.63 -2.44 1.19
N GLU A 32 -3.20 -3.70 1.15
CA GLU A 32 -2.31 -4.21 0.11
C GLU A 32 -2.94 -4.10 -1.28
N ALA A 33 -4.20 -4.51 -1.44
CA ALA A 33 -4.92 -4.41 -2.71
C ALA A 33 -5.06 -2.94 -3.15
N ARG A 34 -5.28 -2.04 -2.22
CA ARG A 34 -5.39 -0.62 -2.49
C ARG A 34 -4.07 -0.01 -2.94
N VAL A 35 -2.97 -0.40 -2.29
CA VAL A 35 -1.62 0.01 -2.68
C VAL A 35 -1.30 -0.51 -4.08
N GLU A 36 -1.60 -1.77 -4.37
CA GLU A 36 -1.40 -2.35 -5.70
C GLU A 36 -2.15 -1.58 -6.78
N GLN A 37 -3.43 -1.26 -6.55
CA GLN A 37 -4.22 -0.46 -7.49
C GLN A 37 -3.64 0.94 -7.68
N ALA A 38 -3.17 1.57 -6.62
CA ALA A 38 -2.54 2.88 -6.71
C ALA A 38 -1.25 2.84 -7.54
N LEU A 39 -0.44 1.79 -7.39
CA LEU A 39 0.78 1.60 -8.19
C LEU A 39 0.44 1.41 -9.67
N LEU A 40 -0.57 0.60 -9.97
CA LEU A 40 -1.04 0.40 -11.34
C LEU A 40 -1.56 1.71 -11.96
N ALA A 41 -2.30 2.50 -11.19
CA ALA A 41 -2.81 3.81 -11.62
C ALA A 41 -1.68 4.81 -11.89
N ASN A 42 -0.52 4.66 -11.25
CA ASN A 42 0.66 5.47 -11.50
C ASN A 42 1.53 4.93 -12.65
N GLY A 43 1.06 3.97 -13.39
CA GLY A 43 1.71 3.46 -14.60
C GLY A 43 2.72 2.35 -14.38
N LEU A 44 2.79 1.76 -13.18
CA LEU A 44 3.68 0.63 -12.95
C LEU A 44 3.13 -0.64 -13.61
N PRO A 45 4.01 -1.50 -14.18
CA PRO A 45 3.59 -2.81 -14.69
C PRO A 45 3.00 -3.69 -13.59
N ALA A 46 2.04 -4.55 -13.95
CA ALA A 46 1.38 -5.43 -12.99
C ALA A 46 2.35 -6.29 -12.16
N PRO A 47 3.38 -6.95 -12.74
CA PRO A 47 4.34 -7.72 -11.94
C PRO A 47 5.07 -6.88 -10.89
N MET A 48 5.38 -5.63 -11.22
CA MET A 48 6.05 -4.70 -10.31
C MET A 48 5.13 -4.30 -9.16
N ALA A 49 3.88 -3.96 -9.47
CA ALA A 49 2.87 -3.61 -8.48
C ALA A 49 2.59 -4.79 -7.52
N GLU A 50 2.47 -5.99 -8.03
CA GLU A 50 2.28 -7.22 -7.25
C GLU A 50 3.44 -7.50 -6.31
N CYS A 51 4.67 -7.21 -6.74
CA CYS A 51 5.86 -7.37 -5.90
C CYS A 51 5.95 -6.28 -4.83
N MET A 52 5.68 -5.03 -5.18
CA MET A 52 5.87 -3.88 -4.29
C MET A 52 4.79 -3.75 -3.22
N ALA A 53 3.53 -4.04 -3.56
CA ALA A 53 2.40 -3.78 -2.67
C ALA A 53 2.53 -4.46 -1.29
N PRO A 54 2.79 -5.78 -1.19
CA PRO A 54 2.96 -6.41 0.12
C PRO A 54 4.16 -5.88 0.89
N ARG A 55 5.26 -5.58 0.21
CA ARG A 55 6.47 -5.06 0.86
C ARG A 55 6.27 -3.64 1.39
N LEU A 56 5.56 -2.79 0.66
CA LEU A 56 5.22 -1.45 1.11
C LEU A 56 4.26 -1.47 2.29
N THR A 57 3.24 -2.32 2.23
CA THR A 57 2.27 -2.48 3.31
C THR A 57 2.92 -2.95 4.61
N ASP A 58 3.94 -3.81 4.51
CA ASP A 58 4.69 -4.32 5.65
C ASP A 58 5.58 -3.26 6.31
N ARG A 59 6.20 -2.40 5.51
CA ARG A 59 7.23 -1.45 5.99
C ARG A 59 6.70 -0.08 6.33
N LEU A 60 5.60 0.34 5.71
CA LEU A 60 5.06 1.68 5.88
C LEU A 60 3.83 1.68 6.76
N SER A 61 3.69 2.72 7.59
CA SER A 61 2.46 2.96 8.33
C SER A 61 1.35 3.41 7.38
N ILE A 62 0.09 3.31 7.83
CA ILE A 62 -1.06 3.81 7.07
C ILE A 62 -0.91 5.30 6.77
N ALA A 63 -0.41 6.08 7.75
CA ALA A 63 -0.15 7.50 7.56
C ALA A 63 0.88 7.77 6.45
N GLN A 64 1.94 6.97 6.38
CA GLN A 64 2.95 7.08 5.34
C GLN A 64 2.40 6.67 3.97
N LEU A 65 1.58 5.62 3.91
CA LEU A 65 0.91 5.23 2.67
C LEU A 65 -0.02 6.33 2.16
N GLN A 66 -0.74 7.01 3.05
CA GLN A 66 -1.58 8.15 2.70
C GLN A 66 -0.76 9.32 2.14
N LYS A 67 0.41 9.58 2.70
CA LYS A 67 1.32 10.61 2.17
C LYS A 67 1.82 10.25 0.78
N LEU A 68 2.09 8.98 0.51
CA LEU A 68 2.50 8.51 -0.81
C LEU A 68 1.41 8.69 -1.86
N GLU A 69 0.14 8.71 -1.47
CA GLU A 69 -0.96 9.01 -2.40
C GLU A 69 -0.82 10.39 -3.05
N ARG A 70 -0.12 11.32 -2.41
CA ARG A 70 0.17 12.64 -2.97
C ARG A 70 1.07 12.58 -4.20
N PHE A 71 1.78 11.49 -4.41
CA PHE A 71 2.56 11.25 -5.63
C PHE A 71 1.68 10.93 -6.83
N ALA A 72 0.44 10.51 -6.61
CA ALA A 72 -0.50 10.17 -7.67
C ALA A 72 -0.71 11.37 -8.61
N PRO A 73 -0.95 11.11 -9.90
CA PRO A 73 -1.18 12.18 -10.85
C PRO A 73 -2.43 12.99 -10.48
N GLN A 74 -2.31 14.31 -10.54
CA GLN A 74 -3.40 15.24 -10.35
C GLN A 74 -3.97 15.65 -11.70
N ASP A 75 -5.06 16.43 -11.69
CA ASP A 75 -5.69 16.90 -12.92
C ASP A 75 -4.67 17.61 -13.83
N GLY A 76 -4.60 17.16 -15.07
CA GLY A 76 -3.66 17.68 -16.06
C GLY A 76 -2.28 17.03 -16.04
N GLU A 77 -1.99 16.15 -15.09
CA GLU A 77 -0.72 15.42 -15.03
C GLU A 77 -0.82 14.06 -15.71
N SER A 78 0.27 13.61 -16.35
CA SER A 78 0.36 12.26 -16.91
C SER A 78 0.48 11.22 -15.80
N ALA A 79 0.06 9.97 -16.07
CA ALA A 79 0.14 8.87 -15.10
C ALA A 79 1.57 8.66 -14.60
N VAL A 80 2.56 8.74 -15.51
CA VAL A 80 3.98 8.63 -15.18
C VAL A 80 4.64 10.00 -15.39
N PRO A 81 5.54 10.46 -14.48
CA PRO A 81 6.27 11.69 -14.71
C PRO A 81 7.06 11.63 -16.01
N THR A 82 6.90 12.65 -16.86
CA THR A 82 7.56 12.70 -18.17
C THR A 82 8.89 13.44 -18.15
N SER A 83 9.22 14.08 -17.00
CA SER A 83 10.48 14.80 -16.82
C SER A 83 10.97 14.66 -15.40
N THR A 84 12.25 14.90 -15.19
CA THR A 84 12.87 14.92 -13.85
C THR A 84 12.23 15.98 -12.97
N GLY A 85 11.90 17.15 -13.54
CA GLY A 85 11.22 18.22 -12.80
C GLY A 85 9.85 17.80 -12.27
N GLN A 86 9.06 17.10 -13.09
CA GLN A 86 7.76 16.59 -12.65
C GLN A 86 7.91 15.53 -11.55
N ALA A 87 8.87 14.62 -11.69
CA ALA A 87 9.15 13.60 -10.69
C ALA A 87 9.54 14.23 -9.35
N LEU A 88 10.42 15.23 -9.35
CA LEU A 88 10.83 15.95 -8.15
C LEU A 88 9.68 16.72 -7.51
N ALA A 89 8.82 17.35 -8.32
CA ALA A 89 7.65 18.05 -7.81
C ALA A 89 6.68 17.10 -7.10
N ARG A 90 6.44 15.92 -7.67
CA ARG A 90 5.60 14.90 -7.03
C ARG A 90 6.22 14.37 -5.74
N LEU A 91 7.53 14.13 -5.71
CA LEU A 91 8.25 13.70 -4.50
C LEU A 91 8.14 14.74 -3.38
N ARG A 92 8.23 16.02 -3.71
CA ARG A 92 8.07 17.11 -2.73
C ARG A 92 6.67 17.14 -2.12
N ARG A 93 5.64 16.76 -2.86
CA ARG A 93 4.28 16.68 -2.35
C ARG A 93 4.11 15.61 -1.29
N VAL A 94 4.87 14.52 -1.37
CA VAL A 94 4.84 13.44 -0.38
C VAL A 94 5.33 13.92 0.99
N ASP A 95 6.37 14.74 1.01
CA ASP A 95 6.94 15.36 2.22
C ASP A 95 7.23 14.35 3.36
N ASP A 96 7.77 13.20 2.97
CA ASP A 96 8.18 12.15 3.92
C ASP A 96 9.38 11.41 3.33
N ARG A 97 10.57 11.79 3.79
CA ARG A 97 11.83 11.24 3.26
C ARG A 97 11.96 9.74 3.52
N GLU A 98 11.56 9.29 4.70
CA GLU A 98 11.61 7.87 5.08
C GLU A 98 10.70 7.03 4.18
N ALA A 99 9.49 7.50 3.92
CA ALA A 99 8.56 6.83 3.01
C ALA A 99 9.13 6.74 1.59
N ILE A 100 9.74 7.82 1.09
CA ILE A 100 10.37 7.86 -0.23
C ILE A 100 11.54 6.87 -0.31
N GLU A 101 12.41 6.85 0.69
CA GLU A 101 13.54 5.92 0.76
C GLU A 101 13.07 4.47 0.79
N THR A 102 12.00 4.18 1.52
CA THR A 102 11.41 2.84 1.56
C THR A 102 10.86 2.44 0.19
N VAL A 103 10.15 3.32 -0.49
CA VAL A 103 9.63 3.05 -1.84
C VAL A 103 10.76 2.78 -2.82
N VAL A 104 11.81 3.58 -2.80
CA VAL A 104 12.98 3.40 -3.66
C VAL A 104 13.66 2.06 -3.39
N SER A 105 13.83 1.70 -2.13
CA SER A 105 14.42 0.42 -1.72
C SER A 105 13.57 -0.77 -2.19
N VAL A 106 12.26 -0.70 -1.99
CA VAL A 106 11.32 -1.75 -2.40
C VAL A 106 11.28 -1.85 -3.93
N ALA A 107 11.22 -0.73 -4.63
CA ALA A 107 11.23 -0.70 -6.09
C ALA A 107 12.52 -1.31 -6.65
N GLY A 108 13.66 -0.98 -6.07
CA GLY A 108 14.95 -1.55 -6.46
C GLY A 108 15.02 -3.05 -6.25
N GLY A 109 14.57 -3.53 -5.08
CA GLY A 109 14.50 -4.96 -4.77
C GLY A 109 13.58 -5.73 -5.69
N CYS A 110 12.38 -5.21 -5.94
CA CYS A 110 11.42 -5.82 -6.85
C CYS A 110 11.92 -5.81 -8.30
N GLY A 111 12.52 -4.72 -8.75
CA GLY A 111 13.10 -4.64 -10.08
C GLY A 111 14.21 -5.67 -10.29
N PHE A 112 15.08 -5.83 -9.31
CA PHE A 112 16.16 -6.82 -9.33
C PHE A 112 15.61 -8.25 -9.38
N ASP A 113 14.63 -8.57 -8.52
CA ASP A 113 14.01 -9.90 -8.48
C ASP A 113 13.34 -10.25 -9.82
N LEU A 114 12.64 -9.31 -10.43
CA LEU A 114 12.01 -9.50 -11.74
C LEU A 114 13.04 -9.68 -12.85
N MET A 115 14.16 -8.98 -12.78
CA MET A 115 15.26 -9.13 -13.72
C MET A 115 15.87 -10.54 -13.64
N LEU A 116 16.06 -11.06 -12.43
CA LEU A 116 16.57 -12.42 -12.22
C LEU A 116 15.63 -13.49 -12.78
N GLN A 117 14.31 -13.27 -12.69
CA GLN A 117 13.32 -14.21 -13.23
C GLN A 117 13.36 -14.30 -14.75
N ARG A 118 13.85 -13.27 -15.43
CA ARG A 118 13.98 -13.26 -16.90
C ARG A 118 15.27 -13.92 -17.40
N LEU A 119 16.21 -14.17 -16.50
CA LEU A 119 17.46 -14.85 -16.81
C LEU A 119 17.29 -16.36 -16.67
#